data_9a7350c171b45769b4b294b72207ed0a
#
_entry.id   9a7350c171b45769b4b294b72207ed0a
#
_cell.length_a   1.000
_cell.length_b   1.000
_cell.length_c   1.000
_cell.angle_alpha   90.00
_cell.angle_beta   90.00
_cell.angle_gamma   90.00
#
_symmetry.space_group_name_H-M   'P 1'
#
loop_
_entity.id
_entity.type
_entity.pdbx_description
1 polymer ?
#
loop_
_entity_poly.entity_id
_entity_poly.type
_entity_poly.pdbx_seq_one_letter_code
_entity_poly.pdbx_strand_id
1 'polypeptide(L)'
;MKHPLQEMMDKRRQGIRCGIPSYCSANELVIEIALRRAKERNIPVLIEATANQVNQFGGYTGMKPADFYQMVLKMAKDIDLPENMMILAGDHLGPLTSKPDDNKRKILPVGQINVG
;
A
#
# COMPACT_ATOMS: atom_id res chain seq x y z
N MET A 1 20.78 0.87 6.72
CA MET A 1 19.74 -0.14 7.08
C MET A 1 19.16 -0.72 5.82
N LYS A 2 19.13 -2.03 5.70
CA LYS A 2 18.53 -2.68 4.52
C LYS A 2 17.01 -2.54 4.55
N HIS A 3 16.45 -2.35 3.39
CA HIS A 3 14.99 -2.39 3.24
C HIS A 3 14.46 -3.80 3.59
N PRO A 4 13.31 -3.92 4.29
CA PRO A 4 12.77 -5.22 4.69
C PRO A 4 12.60 -6.21 3.55
N LEU A 5 12.24 -5.74 2.35
CA LEU A 5 12.14 -6.61 1.17
C LEU A 5 13.50 -7.16 0.76
N GLN A 6 14.55 -6.36 0.85
CA GLN A 6 15.90 -6.82 0.53
C GLN A 6 16.36 -7.88 1.51
N GLU A 7 16.11 -7.66 2.79
CA GLU A 7 16.41 -8.64 3.84
C GLU A 7 15.70 -9.97 3.60
N MET A 8 14.42 -9.91 3.25
CA MET A 8 13.65 -11.10 2.93
C MET A 8 14.23 -11.84 1.72
N MET A 9 14.59 -11.10 0.67
CA MET A 9 15.18 -11.70 -0.52
C MET A 9 16.52 -12.38 -0.23
N ASP A 10 17.35 -11.74 0.60
CA ASP A 10 18.63 -12.31 1.01
C ASP A 10 18.45 -13.62 1.80
N LYS A 11 17.49 -13.62 2.72
CA LYS A 11 17.15 -14.84 3.47
C LYS A 11 16.67 -15.97 2.55
N ARG A 12 15.82 -15.64 1.58
CA ARG A 12 15.32 -16.63 0.63
C ARG A 12 16.43 -17.23 -0.22
N ARG A 13 17.40 -16.42 -0.63
CA ARG A 13 18.59 -16.90 -1.36
C ARG A 13 19.42 -17.87 -0.54
N GLN A 14 19.37 -17.76 0.79
CA GLN A 14 20.03 -18.68 1.72
C GLN A 14 19.18 -19.90 2.03
N GLY A 15 18.03 -20.07 1.40
CA GLY A 15 17.12 -21.18 1.66
C GLY A 15 16.23 -21.03 2.88
N ILE A 16 16.24 -19.86 3.52
CA ILE A 16 15.40 -19.58 4.71
C ILE A 16 13.99 -19.25 4.25
N ARG A 17 13.01 -19.95 4.79
CA ARG A 17 11.60 -19.66 4.52
C ARG A 17 11.20 -18.39 5.25
N CYS A 18 10.74 -17.40 4.50
CA CYS A 18 10.25 -16.14 5.05
C CYS A 18 9.30 -15.48 4.06
N GLY A 19 8.48 -14.60 4.57
CA GLY A 19 7.55 -13.82 3.77
C GLY A 19 7.13 -12.58 4.53
N ILE A 20 6.42 -11.69 3.85
CA ILE A 20 5.86 -10.49 4.44
C ILE A 20 4.35 -10.55 4.21
N PRO A 21 3.52 -10.45 5.27
CA PRO A 21 2.08 -10.38 5.10
C PRO A 21 1.69 -9.15 4.29
N SER A 22 0.74 -9.33 3.40
CA SER A 22 0.23 -8.29 2.53
C SER A 22 -1.27 -8.14 2.72
N TYR A 23 -1.73 -6.91 2.87
CA TYR A 23 -3.14 -6.58 3.03
C TYR A 23 -3.55 -5.58 1.97
N CYS A 24 -4.44 -5.98 1.09
CA CYS A 24 -4.97 -5.11 0.04
C CYS A 24 -6.27 -4.47 0.52
N SER A 25 -6.17 -3.30 1.14
CA SER A 25 -7.32 -2.58 1.66
C SER A 25 -7.02 -1.10 1.86
N ALA A 26 -8.03 -0.28 1.68
CA ALA A 26 -8.01 1.13 2.08
C ALA A 26 -8.94 1.39 3.27
N ASN A 27 -9.49 0.35 3.89
CA ASN A 27 -10.32 0.45 5.08
C ASN A 27 -9.45 0.68 6.31
N GLU A 28 -9.71 1.74 7.04
CA GLU A 28 -8.91 2.14 8.20
C GLU A 28 -8.84 1.06 9.28
N LEU A 29 -9.95 0.38 9.56
CA LEU A 29 -9.97 -0.67 10.57
C LEU A 29 -9.09 -1.86 10.18
N VAL A 30 -9.17 -2.28 8.92
CA VAL A 30 -8.34 -3.38 8.41
C VAL A 30 -6.86 -3.01 8.48
N ILE A 31 -6.52 -1.80 8.07
CA ILE A 31 -5.15 -1.29 8.11
C ILE A 31 -4.63 -1.23 9.56
N GLU A 32 -5.44 -0.70 10.47
CA GLU A 32 -5.07 -0.61 11.88
C GLU A 32 -4.76 -1.99 12.47
N ILE A 33 -5.62 -2.96 12.20
CA ILE A 33 -5.42 -4.33 12.68
C ILE A 33 -4.14 -4.92 12.09
N ALA A 34 -3.89 -4.70 10.79
CA ALA A 34 -2.68 -5.17 10.12
C ALA A 34 -1.41 -4.57 10.74
N LEU A 35 -1.42 -3.26 11.01
CA LEU A 35 -0.29 -2.58 11.63
C LEU A 35 -0.05 -3.05 13.07
N ARG A 36 -1.09 -3.21 13.86
CA ARG A 36 -1.00 -3.73 15.22
C ARG A 36 -0.44 -5.15 15.25
N ARG A 37 -0.85 -5.98 14.29
CA ARG A 37 -0.36 -7.34 14.16
C ARG A 37 1.14 -7.35 13.80
N ALA A 38 1.57 -6.47 12.91
CA ALA A 38 2.97 -6.33 12.56
C ALA A 38 3.82 -5.94 13.78
N LYS A 39 3.34 -4.99 14.57
CA LYS A 39 4.01 -4.57 15.79
C LYS A 39 4.11 -5.72 16.81
N GLU A 40 3.00 -6.39 17.07
CA GLU A 40 2.92 -7.50 18.02
C GLU A 40 3.88 -8.62 17.66
N ARG A 41 4.00 -8.96 16.40
CA ARG A 41 4.87 -10.03 15.91
C ARG A 41 6.27 -9.57 15.53
N ASN A 42 6.52 -8.27 15.55
CA ASN A 42 7.78 -7.66 15.13
C ASN A 42 8.20 -8.10 13.71
N ILE A 43 7.26 -8.07 12.79
CA ILE A 43 7.49 -8.40 11.38
C ILE A 43 7.02 -7.26 10.49
N PRO A 44 7.68 -7.05 9.33
CA PRO A 44 7.20 -6.05 8.37
C PRO A 44 5.83 -6.42 7.81
N VAL A 45 5.10 -5.41 7.36
CA VAL A 45 3.79 -5.58 6.75
C VAL A 45 3.71 -4.75 5.47
N LEU A 46 3.08 -5.32 4.46
CA LEU A 46 2.80 -4.64 3.20
C LEU A 46 1.32 -4.23 3.20
N ILE A 47 1.07 -2.95 3.04
CA ILE A 47 -0.27 -2.40 2.86
C ILE A 47 -0.38 -1.91 1.41
N GLU A 48 -1.34 -2.42 0.69
CA GLU A 48 -1.54 -2.04 -0.70
C GLU A 48 -2.97 -1.59 -0.96
N ALA A 49 -3.12 -0.63 -1.87
CA ALA A 49 -4.42 -0.17 -2.33
C ALA A 49 -4.51 -0.34 -3.84
N THR A 50 -5.70 -0.67 -4.33
CA THR A 50 -5.91 -0.75 -5.78
C THR A 50 -6.04 0.66 -6.38
N ALA A 51 -5.82 0.75 -7.69
CA ALA A 51 -6.03 1.99 -8.43
C ALA A 51 -7.48 2.50 -8.33
N ASN A 52 -8.44 1.62 -8.11
CA ASN A 52 -9.84 2.02 -7.90
C ASN A 52 -10.05 2.65 -6.52
N GLN A 53 -9.31 2.20 -5.53
CA GLN A 53 -9.41 2.72 -4.16
C GLN A 53 -8.70 4.06 -4.00
N VAL A 54 -7.49 4.16 -4.54
CA VAL A 54 -6.62 5.32 -4.39
C VAL A 54 -5.96 5.60 -5.73
N ASN A 55 -6.14 6.79 -6.26
CA ASN A 55 -5.48 7.20 -7.50
C ASN A 55 -5.34 8.73 -7.55
N GLN A 56 -4.75 9.26 -8.62
CA GLN A 56 -4.51 10.69 -8.76
C GLN A 56 -5.79 11.54 -8.78
N PHE A 57 -6.94 10.92 -8.97
CA PHE A 57 -8.25 11.58 -8.92
C PHE A 57 -9.00 11.32 -7.61
N GLY A 58 -8.40 10.58 -6.69
CA GLY A 58 -8.97 10.26 -5.39
C GLY A 58 -9.56 8.84 -5.26
N GLY A 59 -9.87 8.16 -6.35
CA GLY A 59 -10.53 6.87 -6.30
C GLY A 59 -11.89 6.94 -5.57
N TYR A 60 -12.48 5.81 -5.24
CA TYR A 60 -13.75 5.82 -4.50
C TYR A 60 -13.57 6.18 -3.01
N THR A 61 -12.35 6.14 -2.49
CA THR A 61 -12.07 6.57 -1.11
C THR A 61 -11.92 8.08 -0.97
N GLY A 62 -11.75 8.80 -2.07
CA GLY A 62 -11.42 10.21 -2.08
C GLY A 62 -9.95 10.52 -1.82
N MET A 63 -9.10 9.50 -1.70
CA MET A 63 -7.68 9.66 -1.39
C MET A 63 -6.80 9.56 -2.63
N LYS A 64 -5.87 10.50 -2.75
CA LYS A 64 -4.72 10.38 -3.64
C LYS A 64 -3.63 9.55 -2.96
N PRO A 65 -2.62 9.04 -3.68
CA PRO A 65 -1.56 8.25 -3.07
C PRO A 65 -0.88 8.91 -1.88
N ALA A 66 -0.62 10.23 -1.95
CA ALA A 66 -0.03 10.95 -0.83
C ALA A 66 -0.94 10.96 0.40
N ASP A 67 -2.25 11.10 0.21
CA ASP A 67 -3.22 11.07 1.31
C ASP A 67 -3.26 9.70 1.98
N PHE A 68 -3.24 8.66 1.19
CA PHE A 68 -3.20 7.28 1.68
C PHE A 68 -1.92 7.02 2.49
N TYR A 69 -0.77 7.45 1.96
CA TYR A 69 0.50 7.34 2.67
C TYR A 69 0.45 8.04 4.02
N GLN A 70 -0.03 9.27 4.05
CA GLN A 70 -0.12 10.05 5.29
C GLN A 70 -1.06 9.41 6.31
N MET A 71 -2.18 8.87 5.86
CA MET A 71 -3.13 8.17 6.72
C MET A 71 -2.48 6.95 7.38
N VAL A 72 -1.83 6.10 6.60
CA VAL A 72 -1.20 4.88 7.12
C VAL A 72 -0.01 5.23 8.02
N LEU A 73 0.78 6.23 7.64
CA LEU A 73 1.90 6.70 8.46
C LEU A 73 1.44 7.22 9.82
N LYS A 74 0.36 7.99 9.85
CA LYS A 74 -0.22 8.48 11.09
C LYS A 74 -0.70 7.33 11.98
N MET A 75 -1.38 6.35 11.40
CA MET A 75 -1.83 5.18 12.14
C MET A 75 -0.65 4.39 12.73
N ALA A 76 0.43 4.24 11.95
CA ALA A 76 1.64 3.58 12.43
C ALA A 76 2.29 4.34 13.59
N LYS A 77 2.35 5.66 13.51
CA LYS A 77 2.89 6.51 14.58
C LYS A 77 2.04 6.42 15.87
N ASP A 78 0.73 6.37 15.72
CA ASP A 78 -0.19 6.29 16.87
C ASP A 78 0.01 5.01 17.70
N ILE A 79 0.54 3.96 17.09
CA ILE A 79 0.83 2.69 17.78
C ILE A 79 2.33 2.43 17.96
N ASP A 80 3.17 3.42 17.68
CA ASP A 80 4.63 3.32 17.78
C ASP A 80 5.23 2.22 16.89
N LEU A 81 4.68 2.02 15.71
CA LEU A 81 5.26 1.13 14.71
C LEU A 81 6.32 1.89 13.91
N PRO A 82 7.58 1.41 13.87
CA PRO A 82 8.61 2.06 13.06
C PRO A 82 8.23 2.12 11.57
N GLU A 83 8.51 3.23 10.93
CA GLU A 83 8.18 3.43 9.51
C GLU A 83 8.79 2.36 8.60
N ASN A 84 9.98 1.87 8.93
CA ASN A 84 10.65 0.83 8.15
C ASN A 84 9.99 -0.56 8.25
N MET A 85 9.03 -0.73 9.16
CA MET A 85 8.23 -1.95 9.28
C MET A 85 6.98 -1.93 8.41
N MET A 86 6.66 -0.79 7.83
CA MET A 86 5.50 -0.54 7.02
C MET A 86 5.93 -0.32 5.57
N ILE A 87 5.39 -1.12 4.65
CA ILE A 87 5.65 -0.99 3.22
C ILE A 87 4.33 -0.66 2.54
N LEU A 88 4.32 0.42 1.78
CA LEU A 88 3.14 0.80 1.00
C LEU A 88 3.36 0.50 -0.48
N ALA A 89 2.33 -0.05 -1.10
CA ALA A 89 2.38 -0.40 -2.51
C ALA A 89 1.02 -0.19 -3.17
N GLY A 90 1.01 -0.31 -4.48
CA GLY A 90 -0.21 -0.36 -5.25
C GLY A 90 -0.48 -1.76 -5.75
N ASP A 91 -1.75 -2.10 -5.89
CA ASP A 91 -2.21 -3.37 -6.43
C ASP A 91 -3.10 -3.13 -7.63
N HIS A 92 -3.12 -4.06 -8.57
CA HIS A 92 -3.86 -3.92 -9.83
C HIS A 92 -3.54 -2.61 -10.56
N LEU A 93 -2.25 -2.26 -10.58
CA LEU A 93 -1.77 -1.07 -11.28
C LEU A 93 -1.70 -1.36 -12.78
N GLY A 94 -2.52 -0.66 -13.51
CA GLY A 94 -2.60 -0.78 -14.95
C GLY A 94 -3.41 0.38 -15.51
N PRO A 95 -3.68 0.42 -16.80
CA PRO A 95 -4.56 1.43 -17.34
C PRO A 95 -5.92 1.37 -16.67
N LEU A 96 -6.33 2.49 -16.08
CA LEU A 96 -7.61 2.59 -15.40
C LEU A 96 -8.64 3.20 -16.33
N THR A 97 -9.76 2.51 -16.53
CA THR A 97 -10.88 3.02 -17.30
C THR A 97 -11.76 3.86 -16.39
N SER A 98 -11.77 5.16 -16.59
CA SER A 98 -12.70 6.04 -15.90
C SER A 98 -14.07 5.98 -16.57
N LYS A 99 -15.14 6.13 -15.77
CA LYS A 99 -16.48 6.28 -16.34
C LYS A 99 -16.51 7.54 -17.22
N PRO A 100 -17.15 7.44 -18.39
CA PRO A 100 -17.27 8.61 -19.23
C PRO A 100 -18.15 9.65 -18.53
N ASP A 101 -17.58 10.82 -18.37
CA ASP A 101 -18.34 12.03 -18.21
C ASP A 101 -18.61 12.47 -19.66
N ASP A 102 -19.87 12.56 -20.07
CA ASP A 102 -20.24 13.04 -21.38
C ASP A 102 -19.51 12.39 -22.58
N ASN A 103 -19.57 11.05 -22.67
CA ASN A 103 -19.02 10.28 -23.78
C ASN A 103 -17.49 10.17 -23.86
N LYS A 104 -16.77 10.49 -22.79
CA LYS A 104 -15.32 10.36 -22.77
C LYS A 104 -14.89 9.24 -21.86
N ARG A 105 -14.56 8.09 -22.41
CA ARG A 105 -13.81 7.07 -21.66
C ARG A 105 -12.35 7.42 -21.70
N LYS A 106 -11.76 7.59 -20.52
CA LYS A 106 -10.32 7.78 -20.41
C LYS A 106 -9.69 6.53 -19.83
N ILE A 107 -8.66 6.05 -20.52
CA ILE A 107 -7.77 5.02 -19.99
C ILE A 107 -6.57 5.76 -19.44
N LEU A 108 -6.31 5.57 -18.14
CA LEU A 108 -5.19 6.22 -17.49
C LEU A 108 -3.92 5.39 -17.67
N PRO A 109 -2.80 5.99 -18.07
CA PRO A 109 -1.52 5.31 -18.15
C PRO A 109 -1.08 4.81 -16.78
N VAL A 110 -0.37 3.69 -16.75
CA VAL A 110 0.14 3.09 -15.52
C VAL A 110 0.95 4.08 -14.69
N GLY A 111 1.78 4.89 -15.32
CA GLY A 111 2.60 5.88 -14.63
C GLY A 111 1.83 6.98 -13.92
N GLN A 112 0.55 7.16 -14.21
CA GLN A 112 -0.30 8.17 -13.57
C GLN A 112 -1.09 7.62 -12.38
N ILE A 113 -1.08 6.32 -12.18
CA ILE A 113 -1.88 5.67 -11.13
C ILE A 113 -1.19 5.74 -9.78
N ASN A 114 0.12 5.78 -9.79
CA ASN A 114 0.94 5.55 -8.61
C ASN A 114 1.80 6.75 -8.20
N VAL A 115 1.50 7.92 -8.71
CA VAL A 115 2.25 9.13 -8.37
C VAL A 115 1.64 9.77 -7.13
N GLY A 116 2.41 9.82 -6.08
CA GLY A 116 2.03 10.45 -4.83
C GLY A 116 2.65 11.82 -4.64
#